data_d55737339ff780ad7bf4838838b02b07
#
_entry.id   d55737339ff780ad7bf4838838b02b07
#
_cell.length_a   1.000
_cell.length_b   1.000
_cell.length_c   1.000
_cell.angle_alpha   90.00
_cell.angle_beta   90.00
_cell.angle_gamma   90.00
#
_symmetry.space_group_name_H-M   'P 1'
#
loop_
_entity.id
_entity.type
_entity.pdbx_description
1 polymer ?
#
loop_
_entity_poly.entity_id
_entity_poly.type
_entity_poly.pdbx_seq_one_letter_code
_entity_poly.pdbx_strand_id
1 'polypeptide(L)'
;MHRLVAGILVLMLGMSVVAVEGEDQDKQPATPGQQYQALLKEYNDAFQEYAKAFREAETPQDRQKVVREKYPRPDRYAAQVLELVEKNPKAPIAEEALIWIVTNEYRLWRFHPWYEHQPRYEQIWTLTSGGRRFRVLSKEEQDIRSKATDLLLRDHVASAKLGRVVEMLGSSQDQKSVTLLRAIRDQNPSKEVQAEACVALALQMQARVAIVKQFKDNPQLAKSVEQNYGKDYALELQKADLAKLEAEAEKLYAELTEQYLPDMKPASVALLCQRLHYTTDSERLLRVLYTRGKRDEVRGVACLVLAQVLRRSADGLATRDAKAAAKMHQESEKLFEEAIDKYADVKTAFDGTVGRKAKNELFDLRYLSVGKAAPEVKGTDQDGKPFKLSDYKGKVVLLDFWSEY
;
A
#
# COMPACT_ATOMS: atom_id res chain seq x y z
N MET A 1 26.93 -4.54 13.59
CA MET A 1 26.40 -5.78 14.16
C MET A 1 25.23 -5.44 15.07
N HIS A 2 24.02 -5.35 14.59
CA HIS A 2 22.80 -5.49 15.40
C HIS A 2 21.65 -5.70 14.43
N ARG A 3 21.14 -6.91 14.43
CA ARG A 3 19.95 -7.32 13.68
C ARG A 3 18.74 -6.65 14.32
N LEU A 4 18.01 -5.83 13.59
CA LEU A 4 16.66 -5.43 13.92
C LEU A 4 15.70 -6.41 13.26
N VAL A 5 15.40 -7.48 14.00
CA VAL A 5 14.18 -8.26 13.80
C VAL A 5 13.06 -7.43 14.41
N ALA A 6 12.16 -6.91 13.59
CA ALA A 6 10.94 -6.28 14.06
C ALA A 6 10.03 -7.36 14.65
N GLY A 7 10.24 -7.66 15.93
CA GLY A 7 9.33 -8.46 16.73
C GLY A 7 8.07 -7.63 17.04
N ILE A 8 6.93 -8.10 16.62
CA ILE A 8 5.63 -7.63 17.11
C ILE A 8 5.54 -8.08 18.56
N LEU A 9 5.69 -7.13 19.48
CA LEU A 9 5.48 -7.33 20.91
C LEU A 9 3.97 -7.48 21.14
N VAL A 10 3.49 -8.72 21.24
CA VAL A 10 2.20 -9.02 21.83
C VAL A 10 2.40 -8.93 23.35
N LEU A 11 1.88 -7.89 23.97
CA LEU A 11 1.79 -7.77 25.41
C LEU A 11 0.85 -8.89 25.93
N MET A 12 1.44 -9.99 26.37
CA MET A 12 0.78 -10.99 27.19
C MET A 12 0.77 -10.46 28.63
N LEU A 13 -0.36 -9.94 29.06
CA LEU A 13 -0.64 -9.80 30.50
C LEU A 13 -0.78 -11.22 31.06
N GLY A 14 0.25 -11.66 31.78
CA GLY A 14 0.24 -12.91 32.51
C GLY A 14 -0.78 -12.84 33.65
N MET A 15 -1.88 -13.56 33.53
CA MET A 15 -2.68 -13.99 34.68
C MET A 15 -2.27 -15.40 35.04
N SER A 16 -1.63 -15.54 36.19
CA SER A 16 -1.35 -16.84 36.81
C SER A 16 -2.67 -17.54 37.12
N VAL A 17 -2.91 -18.63 36.41
CA VAL A 17 -4.05 -19.52 36.73
C VAL A 17 -3.59 -20.45 37.86
N VAL A 18 -4.13 -20.22 39.05
CA VAL A 18 -4.13 -21.22 40.13
C VAL A 18 -5.18 -22.26 39.75
N ALA A 19 -4.71 -23.48 39.53
CA ALA A 19 -5.63 -24.62 39.34
C ALA A 19 -6.38 -24.91 40.65
N VAL A 20 -7.68 -24.66 40.64
CA VAL A 20 -8.62 -25.18 41.63
C VAL A 20 -9.44 -26.22 40.89
N GLU A 21 -9.23 -27.49 41.21
CA GLU A 21 -10.16 -28.57 40.91
C GLU A 21 -11.42 -28.35 41.72
N GLY A 22 -12.57 -28.31 41.07
CA GLY A 22 -13.86 -28.37 41.76
C GLY A 22 -15.01 -27.75 40.96
N GLU A 23 -15.94 -28.60 40.61
CA GLU A 23 -17.33 -28.34 40.27
C GLU A 23 -17.70 -27.80 38.90
N ASP A 24 -18.60 -28.53 38.29
CA ASP A 24 -19.39 -28.22 37.10
C ASP A 24 -20.01 -26.81 37.22
N GLN A 25 -19.20 -25.77 36.86
CA GLN A 25 -19.71 -24.42 36.76
C GLN A 25 -20.35 -24.28 35.37
N ASP A 26 -21.65 -24.00 35.36
CA ASP A 26 -22.41 -23.47 34.24
C ASP A 26 -21.50 -22.61 33.36
N LYS A 27 -21.08 -23.11 32.20
CA LYS A 27 -20.28 -22.38 31.24
C LYS A 27 -21.12 -21.20 30.74
N GLN A 28 -20.95 -20.04 31.35
CA GLN A 28 -21.53 -18.82 30.80
C GLN A 28 -21.19 -18.76 29.32
N PRO A 29 -22.16 -18.47 28.45
CA PRO A 29 -21.92 -18.38 27.02
C PRO A 29 -20.82 -17.34 26.77
N ALA A 30 -19.85 -17.70 25.92
CA ALA A 30 -18.71 -16.83 25.60
C ALA A 30 -19.19 -15.43 25.17
N THR A 31 -18.60 -14.40 25.74
CA THR A 31 -18.93 -13.02 25.38
C THR A 31 -18.58 -12.74 23.91
N PRO A 32 -19.21 -11.73 23.26
CA PRO A 32 -18.85 -11.36 21.87
C PRO A 32 -17.36 -11.11 21.66
N GLY A 33 -16.68 -10.53 22.67
CA GLY A 33 -15.23 -10.35 22.64
C GLY A 33 -14.46 -11.67 22.62
N GLN A 34 -14.84 -12.61 23.47
CA GLN A 34 -14.23 -13.95 23.50
C GLN A 34 -14.47 -14.74 22.22
N GLN A 35 -15.67 -14.64 21.64
CA GLN A 35 -16.00 -15.27 20.35
C GLN A 35 -15.16 -14.68 19.22
N TYR A 36 -15.02 -13.36 19.17
CA TYR A 36 -14.17 -12.68 18.19
C TYR A 36 -12.70 -13.11 18.30
N GLN A 37 -12.14 -13.13 19.51
CA GLN A 37 -10.76 -13.56 19.72
C GLN A 37 -10.54 -15.03 19.35
N ALA A 38 -11.53 -15.90 19.60
CA ALA A 38 -11.47 -17.29 19.19
C ALA A 38 -11.43 -17.44 17.66
N LEU A 39 -12.27 -16.70 16.93
CA LEU A 39 -12.27 -16.66 15.46
C LEU A 39 -10.94 -16.14 14.89
N LEU A 40 -10.38 -15.08 15.47
CA LEU A 40 -9.08 -14.56 15.07
C LEU A 40 -7.95 -15.56 15.33
N LYS A 41 -7.98 -16.24 16.46
CA LYS A 41 -6.99 -17.27 16.79
C LYS A 41 -7.06 -18.42 15.79
N GLU A 42 -8.25 -18.94 15.52
CA GLU A 42 -8.47 -20.02 14.55
C GLU A 42 -7.95 -19.62 13.15
N TYR A 43 -8.29 -18.41 12.70
CA TYR A 43 -7.78 -17.87 11.43
C TYR A 43 -6.25 -17.78 11.40
N ASN A 44 -5.63 -17.25 12.47
CA ASN A 44 -4.19 -17.11 12.55
C ASN A 44 -3.48 -18.48 12.61
N ASP A 45 -4.02 -19.44 13.36
CA ASP A 45 -3.48 -20.79 13.45
C ASP A 45 -3.55 -21.49 12.08
N ALA A 46 -4.67 -21.42 11.38
CA ALA A 46 -4.82 -21.94 10.02
C ALA A 46 -3.83 -21.28 9.04
N PHE A 47 -3.60 -19.97 9.18
CA PHE A 47 -2.61 -19.25 8.37
C PHE A 47 -1.18 -19.71 8.66
N GLN A 48 -0.80 -19.94 9.91
CA GLN A 48 0.52 -20.45 10.28
C GLN A 48 0.75 -21.87 9.74
N GLU A 49 -0.24 -22.75 9.83
CA GLU A 49 -0.17 -24.09 9.25
C GLU A 49 0.00 -24.06 7.73
N TYR A 50 -0.76 -23.19 7.06
CA TYR A 50 -0.63 -22.95 5.63
C TYR A 50 0.77 -22.45 5.28
N ALA A 51 1.25 -21.42 5.96
CA ALA A 51 2.55 -20.80 5.71
C ALA A 51 3.72 -21.79 5.93
N LYS A 52 3.60 -22.65 6.94
CA LYS A 52 4.54 -23.74 7.20
C LYS A 52 4.54 -24.75 6.04
N ALA A 53 3.37 -25.30 5.71
CA ALA A 53 3.25 -26.31 4.65
C ALA A 53 3.71 -25.75 3.29
N PHE A 54 3.46 -24.47 3.01
CA PHE A 54 3.90 -23.82 1.77
C PHE A 54 5.43 -23.68 1.68
N ARG A 55 6.11 -23.39 2.81
CA ARG A 55 7.57 -23.33 2.86
C ARG A 55 8.23 -24.71 2.73
N GLU A 56 7.59 -25.74 3.29
CA GLU A 56 8.06 -27.13 3.25
C GLU A 56 7.79 -27.83 1.91
N ALA A 57 6.94 -27.24 1.06
CA ALA A 57 6.63 -27.78 -0.27
C ALA A 57 7.81 -27.59 -1.22
N GLU A 58 8.38 -28.71 -1.69
CA GLU A 58 9.59 -28.72 -2.53
C GLU A 58 9.29 -28.38 -3.99
N THR A 59 8.18 -28.90 -4.53
CA THR A 59 7.82 -28.72 -5.93
C THR A 59 6.73 -27.67 -6.16
N PRO A 60 6.64 -27.06 -7.36
CA PRO A 60 5.51 -26.19 -7.72
C PRO A 60 4.15 -26.89 -7.58
N GLN A 61 4.08 -28.18 -7.88
CA GLN A 61 2.86 -28.99 -7.77
C GLN A 61 2.42 -29.15 -6.32
N ASP A 62 3.38 -29.41 -5.40
CA ASP A 62 3.11 -29.51 -3.97
C ASP A 62 2.62 -28.18 -3.42
N ARG A 63 3.24 -27.07 -3.82
CA ARG A 63 2.79 -25.72 -3.42
C ARG A 63 1.37 -25.43 -3.89
N GLN A 64 1.02 -25.82 -5.11
CA GLN A 64 -0.35 -25.70 -5.63
C GLN A 64 -1.35 -26.53 -4.81
N LYS A 65 -0.95 -27.74 -4.41
CA LYS A 65 -1.77 -28.61 -3.55
C LYS A 65 -1.98 -27.94 -2.19
N VAL A 66 -0.93 -27.43 -1.56
CA VAL A 66 -1.01 -26.72 -0.29
C VAL A 66 -1.94 -25.50 -0.37
N VAL A 67 -1.83 -24.69 -1.43
CA VAL A 67 -2.74 -23.55 -1.66
C VAL A 67 -4.19 -24.01 -1.76
N ARG A 68 -4.45 -25.06 -2.50
CA ARG A 68 -5.83 -25.55 -2.70
C ARG A 68 -6.45 -26.14 -1.43
N GLU A 69 -5.64 -26.83 -0.60
CA GLU A 69 -6.14 -27.64 0.51
C GLU A 69 -6.04 -26.92 1.86
N LYS A 70 -5.00 -26.08 2.04
CA LYS A 70 -4.69 -25.48 3.35
C LYS A 70 -4.84 -23.95 3.40
N TYR A 71 -5.09 -23.30 2.26
CA TYR A 71 -5.25 -21.84 2.26
C TYR A 71 -6.45 -21.44 3.12
N PRO A 72 -6.23 -20.67 4.19
CA PRO A 72 -7.33 -20.22 5.02
C PRO A 72 -8.20 -19.27 4.20
N ARG A 73 -9.48 -19.57 4.15
CA ARG A 73 -10.45 -18.76 3.42
C ARG A 73 -10.88 -17.55 4.26
N PRO A 74 -10.32 -16.35 4.02
CA PRO A 74 -10.62 -15.16 4.83
C PRO A 74 -12.10 -14.79 4.80
N ASP A 75 -12.76 -15.03 3.65
CA ASP A 75 -14.19 -14.81 3.44
C ASP A 75 -15.06 -15.55 4.46
N ARG A 76 -14.73 -16.79 4.79
CA ARG A 76 -15.49 -17.56 5.79
C ARG A 76 -15.38 -16.95 7.18
N TYR A 77 -14.18 -16.56 7.59
CA TYR A 77 -13.96 -15.89 8.88
C TYR A 77 -14.60 -14.50 8.91
N ALA A 78 -14.49 -13.75 7.82
CA ALA A 78 -15.12 -12.44 7.69
C ALA A 78 -16.65 -12.52 7.77
N ALA A 79 -17.28 -13.56 7.19
CA ALA A 79 -18.72 -13.79 7.32
C ALA A 79 -19.13 -14.06 8.77
N GLN A 80 -18.39 -14.92 9.48
CA GLN A 80 -18.66 -15.22 10.89
C GLN A 80 -18.46 -14.01 11.80
N VAL A 81 -17.40 -13.23 11.55
CA VAL A 81 -17.12 -11.99 12.29
C VAL A 81 -18.23 -10.95 12.01
N LEU A 82 -18.69 -10.81 10.77
CA LEU A 82 -19.81 -9.93 10.44
C LEU A 82 -21.10 -10.34 11.13
N GLU A 83 -21.45 -11.63 11.12
CA GLU A 83 -22.60 -12.15 11.83
C GLU A 83 -22.54 -11.89 13.35
N LEU A 84 -21.35 -12.02 13.94
CA LEU A 84 -21.13 -11.70 15.35
C LEU A 84 -21.39 -10.22 15.64
N VAL A 85 -20.94 -9.31 14.77
CA VAL A 85 -21.18 -7.87 14.89
C VAL A 85 -22.66 -7.53 14.69
N GLU A 86 -23.31 -8.11 13.67
CA GLU A 86 -24.74 -7.88 13.40
C GLU A 86 -25.63 -8.30 14.59
N LYS A 87 -25.26 -9.38 15.28
CA LYS A 87 -25.95 -9.83 16.52
C LYS A 87 -25.62 -8.96 17.73
N ASN A 88 -24.48 -8.31 17.75
CA ASN A 88 -23.97 -7.55 18.89
C ASN A 88 -23.42 -6.17 18.47
N PRO A 89 -24.21 -5.30 17.83
CA PRO A 89 -23.69 -4.07 17.19
C PRO A 89 -23.13 -3.05 18.19
N LYS A 90 -23.51 -3.13 19.47
CA LYS A 90 -23.02 -2.26 20.55
C LYS A 90 -21.88 -2.87 21.36
N ALA A 91 -21.41 -4.07 21.01
CA ALA A 91 -20.29 -4.68 21.70
C ALA A 91 -19.00 -3.85 21.49
N PRO A 92 -18.15 -3.71 22.52
CA PRO A 92 -16.89 -2.95 22.40
C PRO A 92 -15.97 -3.42 21.27
N ILE A 93 -16.12 -4.68 20.84
CA ILE A 93 -15.31 -5.26 19.74
C ILE A 93 -15.87 -4.98 18.35
N ALA A 94 -17.09 -4.44 18.22
CA ALA A 94 -17.74 -4.30 16.92
C ALA A 94 -16.91 -3.45 15.94
N GLU A 95 -16.38 -2.34 16.43
CA GLU A 95 -15.49 -1.48 15.66
C GLU A 95 -14.24 -2.22 15.15
N GLU A 96 -13.52 -2.88 16.04
CA GLU A 96 -12.30 -3.61 15.69
C GLU A 96 -12.57 -4.74 14.70
N ALA A 97 -13.67 -5.45 14.91
CA ALA A 97 -14.11 -6.52 14.04
C ALA A 97 -14.45 -6.02 12.63
N LEU A 98 -15.14 -4.89 12.51
CA LEU A 98 -15.44 -4.27 11.20
C LEU A 98 -14.17 -3.76 10.51
N ILE A 99 -13.27 -3.13 11.25
CA ILE A 99 -11.95 -2.73 10.73
C ILE A 99 -11.20 -3.96 10.23
N TRP A 100 -11.21 -5.05 10.97
CA TRP A 100 -10.56 -6.29 10.57
C TRP A 100 -11.15 -6.83 9.26
N ILE A 101 -12.48 -6.88 9.11
CA ILE A 101 -13.14 -7.32 7.87
C ILE A 101 -12.67 -6.49 6.68
N VAL A 102 -12.67 -5.16 6.81
CA VAL A 102 -12.30 -4.26 5.70
C VAL A 102 -10.80 -4.33 5.37
N THR A 103 -9.93 -4.59 6.36
CA THR A 103 -8.47 -4.48 6.20
C THR A 103 -7.74 -5.83 6.07
N ASN A 104 -8.42 -6.96 6.31
CA ASN A 104 -7.73 -8.27 6.41
C ASN A 104 -7.24 -8.82 5.07
N GLU A 105 -7.78 -8.38 3.95
CA GLU A 105 -7.37 -8.83 2.62
C GLU A 105 -5.89 -8.63 2.30
N TYR A 106 -5.25 -7.64 2.92
CA TYR A 106 -3.86 -7.25 2.59
C TYR A 106 -2.79 -8.14 3.22
N ARG A 107 -3.08 -8.89 4.27
CA ARG A 107 -2.07 -9.75 4.91
C ARG A 107 -1.60 -10.88 4.02
N LEU A 108 -2.41 -11.30 3.07
CA LEU A 108 -2.14 -12.43 2.18
C LEU A 108 -1.20 -12.10 1.02
N TRP A 109 -1.07 -10.81 0.67
CA TRP A 109 -0.31 -10.35 -0.49
C TRP A 109 1.21 -10.46 -0.35
N ARG A 110 1.75 -10.39 0.83
CA ARG A 110 3.20 -10.40 1.05
C ARG A 110 3.86 -11.77 0.85
N PHE A 111 3.10 -12.84 0.76
CA PHE A 111 3.63 -14.20 0.79
C PHE A 111 3.39 -15.04 -0.47
N HIS A 112 2.89 -14.47 -1.58
CA HIS A 112 2.59 -15.21 -2.79
C HIS A 112 3.33 -14.73 -4.05
N PRO A 113 4.61 -15.11 -4.24
CA PRO A 113 5.31 -14.88 -5.51
C PRO A 113 4.80 -15.77 -6.67
N TRP A 114 3.93 -16.75 -6.44
CA TRP A 114 3.68 -17.88 -7.35
C TRP A 114 2.34 -17.92 -8.06
N TYR A 115 1.50 -16.88 -7.94
CA TYR A 115 0.22 -16.83 -8.68
C TYR A 115 0.38 -16.55 -10.18
N GLU A 116 1.59 -16.41 -10.67
CA GLU A 116 1.87 -15.95 -12.04
C GLU A 116 1.53 -16.96 -13.15
N HIS A 117 1.27 -18.25 -12.83
CA HIS A 117 1.20 -19.30 -13.84
C HIS A 117 -0.04 -20.22 -13.80
N GLN A 118 -1.20 -19.79 -13.25
CA GLN A 118 -2.39 -20.64 -13.18
C GLN A 118 -3.60 -20.06 -13.94
N PRO A 119 -4.11 -20.74 -14.98
CA PRO A 119 -5.26 -20.25 -15.80
C PRO A 119 -6.55 -20.00 -15.01
N ARG A 120 -6.79 -20.73 -13.91
CA ARG A 120 -7.96 -20.51 -13.05
C ARG A 120 -7.84 -19.32 -12.12
N TYR A 121 -6.62 -18.87 -11.83
CA TYR A 121 -6.36 -17.73 -10.95
C TYR A 121 -6.15 -16.44 -11.74
N GLU A 122 -5.91 -16.48 -13.05
CA GLU A 122 -5.89 -15.28 -13.90
C GLU A 122 -7.23 -14.53 -13.90
N GLN A 123 -8.34 -15.22 -13.62
CA GLN A 123 -9.66 -14.60 -13.45
C GLN A 123 -9.81 -13.86 -12.11
N ILE A 124 -8.93 -14.11 -11.14
CA ILE A 124 -8.97 -13.51 -9.79
C ILE A 124 -8.10 -12.25 -9.70
N TRP A 125 -7.22 -12.01 -10.68
CA TRP A 125 -6.25 -10.92 -10.65
C TRP A 125 -6.38 -10.01 -11.86
N THR A 126 -6.50 -8.72 -11.63
CA THR A 126 -6.45 -7.71 -12.69
C THR A 126 -5.15 -6.92 -12.61
N LEU A 127 -4.59 -6.60 -13.79
CA LEU A 127 -3.46 -5.70 -13.93
C LEU A 127 -3.97 -4.25 -13.86
N THR A 128 -3.40 -3.47 -12.95
CA THR A 128 -3.56 -2.01 -13.00
C THR A 128 -2.55 -1.37 -13.94
N SER A 129 -2.78 -0.13 -14.32
CA SER A 129 -1.88 0.67 -15.16
C SER A 129 -0.43 0.77 -14.67
N GLY A 130 -0.14 0.38 -13.42
CA GLY A 130 1.20 0.33 -12.84
C GLY A 130 1.80 -1.07 -12.68
N GLY A 131 1.24 -2.10 -13.35
CA GLY A 131 1.75 -3.48 -13.28
C GLY A 131 1.48 -4.18 -11.94
N ARG A 132 0.73 -3.58 -11.03
CA ARG A 132 0.29 -4.23 -9.80
C ARG A 132 -0.93 -5.09 -10.08
N ARG A 133 -0.92 -6.31 -9.58
CA ARG A 133 -2.05 -7.23 -9.66
C ARG A 133 -2.90 -7.06 -8.39
N PHE A 134 -4.20 -6.83 -8.55
CA PHE A 134 -5.17 -6.84 -7.46
C PHE A 134 -6.05 -8.06 -7.57
N ARG A 135 -6.38 -8.67 -6.43
CA ARG A 135 -7.34 -9.74 -6.38
C ARG A 135 -8.73 -9.17 -6.65
N VAL A 136 -9.44 -9.74 -7.60
CA VAL A 136 -10.88 -9.51 -7.74
C VAL A 136 -11.59 -10.29 -6.65
N LEU A 137 -12.30 -9.58 -5.79
CA LEU A 137 -13.13 -10.20 -4.78
C LEU A 137 -14.28 -10.98 -5.41
N SER A 138 -14.61 -12.13 -4.85
CA SER A 138 -15.87 -12.80 -5.18
C SER A 138 -17.06 -11.89 -4.80
N LYS A 139 -18.21 -12.14 -5.39
CA LYS A 139 -19.43 -11.38 -5.05
C LYS A 139 -19.73 -11.46 -3.54
N GLU A 140 -19.56 -12.63 -2.94
CA GLU A 140 -19.76 -12.84 -1.52
C GLU A 140 -18.80 -12.00 -0.66
N GLU A 141 -17.52 -11.96 -1.03
CA GLU A 141 -16.52 -11.12 -0.35
C GLU A 141 -16.85 -9.62 -0.50
N GLN A 142 -17.30 -9.20 -1.68
CA GLN A 142 -17.74 -7.82 -1.94
C GLN A 142 -18.95 -7.47 -1.07
N ASP A 143 -19.92 -8.36 -0.94
CA ASP A 143 -21.13 -8.15 -0.14
C ASP A 143 -20.79 -8.04 1.35
N ILE A 144 -19.92 -8.91 1.88
CA ILE A 144 -19.45 -8.87 3.28
C ILE A 144 -18.72 -7.53 3.55
N ARG A 145 -17.79 -7.15 2.69
CA ARG A 145 -17.05 -5.90 2.83
C ARG A 145 -17.95 -4.68 2.71
N SER A 146 -18.89 -4.70 1.79
CA SER A 146 -19.89 -3.65 1.59
C SER A 146 -20.73 -3.42 2.85
N LYS A 147 -21.22 -4.50 3.48
CA LYS A 147 -21.96 -4.41 4.74
C LYS A 147 -21.09 -3.89 5.89
N ALA A 148 -19.86 -4.37 6.02
CA ALA A 148 -18.93 -3.86 7.02
C ALA A 148 -18.64 -2.37 6.84
N THR A 149 -18.49 -1.90 5.59
CA THR A 149 -18.31 -0.49 5.25
C THR A 149 -19.53 0.34 5.62
N ASP A 150 -20.76 -0.14 5.38
CA ASP A 150 -22.00 0.51 5.77
C ASP A 150 -22.11 0.65 7.30
N LEU A 151 -21.72 -0.39 8.04
CA LEU A 151 -21.73 -0.36 9.50
C LEU A 151 -20.68 0.59 10.07
N LEU A 152 -19.48 0.65 9.48
CA LEU A 152 -18.45 1.64 9.86
C LEU A 152 -18.94 3.07 9.60
N LEU A 153 -19.59 3.31 8.46
CA LEU A 153 -20.15 4.61 8.11
C LEU A 153 -21.24 5.04 9.11
N ARG A 154 -22.11 4.11 9.47
CA ARG A 154 -23.25 4.41 10.35
C ARG A 154 -22.84 4.65 11.80
N ASP A 155 -21.95 3.83 12.33
CA ASP A 155 -21.74 3.72 13.77
C ASP A 155 -20.34 4.16 14.24
N HIS A 156 -19.34 4.20 13.36
CA HIS A 156 -17.92 4.34 13.77
C HIS A 156 -17.11 5.38 12.99
N VAL A 157 -17.78 6.25 12.21
CA VAL A 157 -17.11 7.27 11.37
C VAL A 157 -16.16 8.18 12.18
N ALA A 158 -16.48 8.42 13.46
CA ALA A 158 -15.70 9.26 14.36
C ALA A 158 -14.49 8.52 15.02
N SER A 159 -14.25 7.27 14.67
CA SER A 159 -13.14 6.53 15.28
C SER A 159 -11.77 6.96 14.77
N ALA A 160 -10.86 7.22 15.71
CA ALA A 160 -9.45 7.51 15.40
C ALA A 160 -8.68 6.28 14.83
N LYS A 161 -9.25 5.07 14.91
CA LYS A 161 -8.63 3.82 14.42
C LYS A 161 -8.82 3.61 12.92
N LEU A 162 -9.57 4.47 12.24
CA LEU A 162 -9.90 4.30 10.82
C LEU A 162 -8.74 4.56 9.84
N GLY A 163 -7.56 4.99 10.28
CA GLY A 163 -6.42 5.24 9.38
C GLY A 163 -6.09 4.05 8.46
N ARG A 164 -6.13 2.81 8.99
CA ARG A 164 -5.92 1.61 8.16
C ARG A 164 -7.06 1.36 7.17
N VAL A 165 -8.30 1.66 7.56
CA VAL A 165 -9.46 1.56 6.68
C VAL A 165 -9.32 2.57 5.53
N VAL A 166 -8.93 3.80 5.84
CA VAL A 166 -8.68 4.85 4.84
C VAL A 166 -7.61 4.42 3.84
N GLU A 167 -6.50 3.86 4.30
CA GLU A 167 -5.42 3.35 3.44
C GLU A 167 -5.95 2.29 2.46
N MET A 168 -6.78 1.38 2.96
CA MET A 168 -7.39 0.31 2.17
C MET A 168 -8.39 0.84 1.15
N LEU A 169 -9.29 1.70 1.60
CA LEU A 169 -10.33 2.27 0.75
C LEU A 169 -9.77 3.21 -0.31
N GLY A 170 -8.60 3.81 -0.08
CA GLY A 170 -7.93 4.69 -1.04
C GLY A 170 -7.62 4.04 -2.39
N SER A 171 -7.45 2.72 -2.42
CA SER A 171 -7.26 1.95 -3.66
C SER A 171 -8.57 1.40 -4.26
N SER A 172 -9.68 1.48 -3.54
CA SER A 172 -10.99 1.02 -4.00
C SER A 172 -11.66 2.07 -4.88
N GLN A 173 -12.36 1.61 -5.91
CA GLN A 173 -13.10 2.49 -6.83
C GLN A 173 -14.63 2.42 -6.62
N ASP A 174 -15.10 1.64 -5.63
CA ASP A 174 -16.52 1.50 -5.36
C ASP A 174 -17.10 2.73 -4.65
N GLN A 175 -18.39 3.00 -4.91
CA GLN A 175 -19.09 4.19 -4.40
C GLN A 175 -19.20 4.21 -2.87
N LYS A 176 -19.31 3.07 -2.20
CA LYS A 176 -19.40 3.00 -0.73
C LYS A 176 -18.10 3.39 -0.07
N SER A 177 -16.96 2.98 -0.64
CA SER A 177 -15.63 3.43 -0.21
C SER A 177 -15.50 4.95 -0.32
N VAL A 178 -15.93 5.54 -1.43
CA VAL A 178 -15.95 7.00 -1.60
C VAL A 178 -16.83 7.68 -0.54
N THR A 179 -18.02 7.14 -0.28
CA THR A 179 -18.96 7.68 0.71
C THR A 179 -18.37 7.63 2.12
N LEU A 180 -17.77 6.52 2.52
CA LEU A 180 -17.12 6.39 3.82
C LEU A 180 -15.92 7.33 3.96
N LEU A 181 -15.07 7.43 2.93
CA LEU A 181 -13.93 8.35 2.93
C LEU A 181 -14.38 9.82 3.08
N ARG A 182 -15.44 10.24 2.39
CA ARG A 182 -16.02 11.58 2.54
C ARG A 182 -16.53 11.81 3.96
N ALA A 183 -17.27 10.86 4.53
CA ALA A 183 -17.76 10.96 5.90
C ALA A 183 -16.61 11.02 6.92
N ILE A 184 -15.55 10.23 6.75
CA ILE A 184 -14.36 10.29 7.60
C ILE A 184 -13.69 11.66 7.49
N ARG A 185 -13.47 12.18 6.28
CA ARG A 185 -12.90 13.52 6.08
C ARG A 185 -13.70 14.61 6.81
N ASP A 186 -15.02 14.52 6.75
CA ASP A 186 -15.91 15.59 7.23
C ASP A 186 -16.21 15.48 8.73
N GLN A 187 -16.20 14.27 9.31
CA GLN A 187 -16.76 14.01 10.66
C GLN A 187 -15.75 13.41 11.64
N ASN A 188 -14.60 12.89 11.18
CA ASN A 188 -13.65 12.26 12.09
C ASN A 188 -12.94 13.31 12.97
N PRO A 189 -12.80 13.10 14.29
CA PRO A 189 -12.16 14.07 15.18
C PRO A 189 -10.63 14.15 14.99
N SER A 190 -10.00 13.14 14.40
CA SER A 190 -8.56 13.13 14.15
C SER A 190 -8.23 13.86 12.85
N LYS A 191 -7.50 14.96 12.95
CA LYS A 191 -7.00 15.70 11.79
C LYS A 191 -6.08 14.86 10.89
N GLU A 192 -5.31 13.95 11.47
CA GLU A 192 -4.48 13.02 10.70
C GLU A 192 -5.33 12.07 9.86
N VAL A 193 -6.38 11.49 10.44
CA VAL A 193 -7.30 10.58 9.71
C VAL A 193 -8.11 11.33 8.66
N GLN A 194 -8.54 12.57 8.94
CA GLN A 194 -9.17 13.45 7.94
C GLN A 194 -8.23 13.72 6.75
N ALA A 195 -6.97 14.05 7.03
CA ALA A 195 -5.97 14.30 5.98
C ALA A 195 -5.71 13.05 5.12
N GLU A 196 -5.59 11.88 5.75
CA GLU A 196 -5.44 10.61 5.03
C GLU A 196 -6.66 10.33 4.14
N ALA A 197 -7.88 10.58 4.63
CA ALA A 197 -9.10 10.43 3.84
C ALA A 197 -9.15 11.43 2.67
N CYS A 198 -8.71 12.67 2.88
CA CYS A 198 -8.59 13.66 1.82
C CYS A 198 -7.61 13.23 0.72
N VAL A 199 -6.45 12.68 1.10
CA VAL A 199 -5.47 12.12 0.16
C VAL A 199 -6.07 10.95 -0.62
N ALA A 200 -6.72 10.01 0.07
CA ALA A 200 -7.35 8.85 -0.57
C ALA A 200 -8.39 9.30 -1.61
N LEU A 201 -9.25 10.26 -1.27
CA LEU A 201 -10.22 10.84 -2.20
C LEU A 201 -9.55 11.55 -3.38
N ALA A 202 -8.51 12.33 -3.14
CA ALA A 202 -7.77 13.03 -4.20
C ALA A 202 -7.15 12.05 -5.20
N LEU A 203 -6.57 10.95 -4.71
CA LEU A 203 -6.01 9.89 -5.56
C LEU A 203 -7.10 9.16 -6.36
N GLN A 204 -8.24 8.86 -5.75
CA GLN A 204 -9.38 8.28 -6.45
C GLN A 204 -9.91 9.20 -7.55
N MET A 205 -10.05 10.50 -7.28
CA MET A 205 -10.49 11.48 -8.29
C MET A 205 -9.47 11.58 -9.43
N GLN A 206 -8.19 11.57 -9.12
CA GLN A 206 -7.14 11.58 -10.13
C GLN A 206 -7.18 10.33 -11.03
N ALA A 207 -7.36 9.14 -10.44
CA ALA A 207 -7.52 7.91 -11.21
C ALA A 207 -8.75 7.97 -12.14
N ARG A 208 -9.88 8.48 -11.64
CA ARG A 208 -11.10 8.70 -12.46
C ARG A 208 -10.85 9.67 -13.61
N VAL A 209 -10.18 10.80 -13.35
CA VAL A 209 -9.78 11.78 -14.38
C VAL A 209 -8.92 11.11 -15.45
N ALA A 210 -7.94 10.31 -15.06
CA ALA A 210 -7.04 9.61 -15.98
C ALA A 210 -7.81 8.62 -16.87
N ILE A 211 -8.73 7.83 -16.29
CA ILE A 211 -9.57 6.87 -17.04
C ILE A 211 -10.48 7.62 -18.01
N VAL A 212 -11.19 8.67 -17.56
CA VAL A 212 -12.12 9.43 -18.41
C VAL A 212 -11.41 10.10 -19.59
N LYS A 213 -10.19 10.62 -19.38
CA LYS A 213 -9.36 11.15 -20.48
C LYS A 213 -9.05 10.08 -21.52
N GLN A 214 -8.70 8.87 -21.07
CA GLN A 214 -8.33 7.78 -21.98
C GLN A 214 -9.53 7.16 -22.70
N PHE A 215 -10.75 7.26 -22.17
CA PHE A 215 -11.95 6.73 -22.84
C PHE A 215 -12.19 7.34 -24.22
N LYS A 216 -11.81 8.62 -24.41
CA LYS A 216 -11.95 9.30 -25.71
C LYS A 216 -11.02 8.71 -26.77
N ASP A 217 -9.83 8.29 -26.36
CA ASP A 217 -8.77 7.82 -27.25
C ASP A 217 -8.76 6.29 -27.40
N ASN A 218 -9.36 5.56 -26.44
CA ASN A 218 -9.35 4.11 -26.39
C ASN A 218 -10.69 3.53 -25.91
N PRO A 219 -11.65 3.28 -26.83
CA PRO A 219 -12.95 2.66 -26.49
C PRO A 219 -12.85 1.27 -25.85
N GLN A 220 -11.77 0.52 -26.10
CA GLN A 220 -11.55 -0.80 -25.50
C GLN A 220 -11.30 -0.72 -23.98
N LEU A 221 -10.83 0.43 -23.51
CA LEU A 221 -10.61 0.66 -22.08
C LEU A 221 -11.93 0.58 -21.30
N ALA A 222 -13.04 1.04 -21.86
CA ALA A 222 -14.36 0.96 -21.21
C ALA A 222 -14.73 -0.49 -20.88
N LYS A 223 -14.46 -1.42 -21.80
CA LYS A 223 -14.70 -2.85 -21.59
C LYS A 223 -13.79 -3.42 -20.48
N SER A 224 -12.54 -3.00 -20.46
CA SER A 224 -11.59 -3.39 -19.40
C SER A 224 -12.02 -2.85 -18.04
N VAL A 225 -12.48 -1.60 -17.97
CA VAL A 225 -13.01 -1.01 -16.72
C VAL A 225 -14.27 -1.75 -16.26
N GLU A 226 -15.17 -2.09 -17.18
CA GLU A 226 -16.37 -2.88 -16.86
C GLU A 226 -16.01 -4.26 -16.29
N GLN A 227 -15.04 -4.94 -16.88
CA GLN A 227 -14.58 -6.25 -16.41
C GLN A 227 -13.93 -6.18 -15.02
N ASN A 228 -13.21 -5.09 -14.71
CA ASN A 228 -12.40 -4.97 -13.51
C ASN A 228 -13.17 -4.34 -12.34
N TYR A 229 -14.07 -3.41 -12.61
CA TYR A 229 -14.74 -2.59 -11.59
C TYR A 229 -16.27 -2.67 -11.66
N GLY A 230 -16.81 -3.42 -12.60
CA GLY A 230 -18.24 -3.59 -12.80
C GLY A 230 -18.85 -2.59 -13.78
N LYS A 231 -20.01 -3.01 -14.30
CA LYS A 231 -20.73 -2.28 -15.34
C LYS A 231 -21.19 -0.89 -14.91
N ASP A 232 -21.69 -0.78 -13.67
CA ASP A 232 -22.23 0.48 -13.16
C ASP A 232 -21.13 1.54 -13.02
N TYR A 233 -19.95 1.17 -12.54
CA TYR A 233 -18.80 2.05 -12.46
C TYR A 233 -18.30 2.48 -13.85
N ALA A 234 -18.23 1.56 -14.80
CA ALA A 234 -17.83 1.89 -16.17
C ALA A 234 -18.81 2.88 -16.82
N LEU A 235 -20.13 2.69 -16.64
CA LEU A 235 -21.18 3.59 -17.14
C LEU A 235 -21.12 4.96 -16.46
N GLU A 236 -20.85 5.01 -15.14
CA GLU A 236 -20.65 6.27 -14.41
C GLU A 236 -19.50 7.07 -15.02
N LEU A 237 -18.35 6.43 -15.23
CA LEU A 237 -17.17 7.10 -15.80
C LEU A 237 -17.36 7.53 -17.27
N GLN A 238 -18.08 6.75 -18.07
CA GLN A 238 -18.40 7.14 -19.45
C GLN A 238 -19.28 8.41 -19.54
N LYS A 239 -20.15 8.62 -18.54
CA LYS A 239 -21.03 9.78 -18.43
C LYS A 239 -20.41 10.93 -17.64
N ALA A 240 -19.25 10.71 -17.02
CA ALA A 240 -18.64 11.67 -16.13
C ALA A 240 -18.20 12.97 -16.85
N ASP A 241 -18.48 14.07 -16.23
CA ASP A 241 -18.00 15.39 -16.64
C ASP A 241 -16.53 15.56 -16.18
N LEU A 242 -15.60 15.52 -17.12
CA LEU A 242 -14.19 15.62 -16.85
C LEU A 242 -13.82 16.92 -16.09
N ALA A 243 -14.44 18.05 -16.46
CA ALA A 243 -14.16 19.33 -15.81
C ALA A 243 -14.59 19.34 -14.33
N LYS A 244 -15.73 18.68 -14.02
CA LYS A 244 -16.18 18.52 -12.63
C LYS A 244 -15.25 17.62 -11.82
N LEU A 245 -14.78 16.51 -12.40
CA LEU A 245 -13.82 15.62 -11.73
C LEU A 245 -12.48 16.33 -11.45
N GLU A 246 -11.99 17.10 -12.41
CA GLU A 246 -10.77 17.90 -12.25
C GLU A 246 -10.94 18.98 -11.18
N ALA A 247 -12.07 19.67 -11.16
CA ALA A 247 -12.38 20.69 -10.13
C ALA A 247 -12.49 20.06 -8.73
N GLU A 248 -13.10 18.88 -8.59
CA GLU A 248 -13.17 18.18 -7.32
C GLU A 248 -11.77 17.76 -6.82
N ALA A 249 -10.91 17.24 -7.72
CA ALA A 249 -9.53 16.91 -7.37
C ALA A 249 -8.75 18.15 -6.89
N GLU A 250 -8.87 19.30 -7.59
CA GLU A 250 -8.21 20.55 -7.18
C GLU A 250 -8.71 21.05 -5.82
N LYS A 251 -10.02 20.93 -5.55
CA LYS A 251 -10.59 21.26 -4.24
C LYS A 251 -9.96 20.42 -3.13
N LEU A 252 -9.85 19.11 -3.33
CA LEU A 252 -9.21 18.19 -2.36
C LEU A 252 -7.73 18.53 -2.15
N TYR A 253 -7.01 18.92 -3.20
CA TYR A 253 -5.62 19.38 -3.07
C TYR A 253 -5.51 20.67 -2.27
N ALA A 254 -6.41 21.63 -2.48
CA ALA A 254 -6.45 22.85 -1.70
C ALA A 254 -6.77 22.58 -0.23
N GLU A 255 -7.80 21.77 0.05
CA GLU A 255 -8.13 21.35 1.42
C GLU A 255 -6.94 20.70 2.12
N LEU A 256 -6.25 19.77 1.46
CA LEU A 256 -5.08 19.10 2.00
C LEU A 256 -3.98 20.09 2.36
N THR A 257 -3.62 20.98 1.44
CA THR A 257 -2.49 21.91 1.63
C THR A 257 -2.79 23.05 2.59
N GLU A 258 -4.01 23.51 2.67
CA GLU A 258 -4.42 24.69 3.45
C GLU A 258 -4.95 24.34 4.84
N GLN A 259 -5.70 23.23 4.97
CA GLN A 259 -6.41 22.90 6.20
C GLN A 259 -5.74 21.78 7.01
N TYR A 260 -5.12 20.79 6.37
CA TYR A 260 -4.61 19.61 7.07
C TYR A 260 -3.10 19.63 7.28
N LEU A 261 -2.33 19.83 6.22
CA LEU A 261 -0.86 19.74 6.29
C LEU A 261 -0.20 20.74 7.25
N PRO A 262 -0.72 21.98 7.45
CA PRO A 262 -0.10 22.91 8.39
C PRO A 262 -0.03 22.38 9.84
N ASP A 263 -1.02 21.60 10.24
CA ASP A 263 -1.17 21.09 11.62
C ASP A 263 -0.65 19.65 11.78
N MET A 264 -0.36 18.95 10.69
CA MET A 264 0.17 17.59 10.76
C MET A 264 1.60 17.56 11.31
N LYS A 265 1.90 16.53 12.12
CA LYS A 265 3.28 16.29 12.58
C LYS A 265 4.20 15.99 11.39
N PRO A 266 5.46 16.44 11.40
CA PRO A 266 6.42 16.18 10.33
C PRO A 266 6.54 14.69 9.98
N ALA A 267 6.54 13.82 11.00
CA ALA A 267 6.60 12.37 10.80
C ALA A 267 5.38 11.81 10.04
N SER A 268 4.17 12.33 10.34
CA SER A 268 2.93 11.93 9.65
C SER A 268 2.94 12.38 8.19
N VAL A 269 3.42 13.60 7.92
CA VAL A 269 3.60 14.11 6.54
C VAL A 269 4.62 13.27 5.77
N ALA A 270 5.76 12.96 6.42
CA ALA A 270 6.79 12.13 5.80
C ALA A 270 6.26 10.73 5.46
N LEU A 271 5.48 10.12 6.36
CA LEU A 271 4.85 8.82 6.12
C LEU A 271 3.83 8.89 4.97
N LEU A 272 3.01 9.94 4.93
CA LEU A 272 2.06 10.20 3.84
C LEU A 272 2.77 10.24 2.48
N CYS A 273 3.80 11.07 2.34
CA CYS A 273 4.58 11.17 1.11
C CYS A 273 5.26 9.84 0.75
N GLN A 274 5.78 9.10 1.74
CA GLN A 274 6.38 7.79 1.51
C GLN A 274 5.38 6.76 0.97
N ARG A 275 4.12 6.78 1.42
CA ARG A 275 3.05 5.95 0.85
C ARG A 275 2.76 6.32 -0.61
N LEU A 276 2.79 7.60 -0.95
CA LEU A 276 2.63 8.09 -2.31
C LEU A 276 3.72 7.58 -3.26
N HIS A 277 4.92 7.28 -2.77
CA HIS A 277 6.00 6.68 -3.56
C HIS A 277 5.56 5.38 -4.27
N TYR A 278 4.74 4.57 -3.62
CA TYR A 278 4.27 3.28 -4.15
C TYR A 278 2.87 3.35 -4.76
N THR A 279 2.25 4.52 -4.78
CA THR A 279 0.89 4.71 -5.28
C THR A 279 0.93 5.12 -6.75
N THR A 280 0.09 4.48 -7.56
CA THR A 280 -0.09 4.85 -8.96
C THR A 280 -0.69 6.26 -9.05
N ASP A 281 -0.29 7.02 -10.06
CA ASP A 281 -0.80 8.36 -10.35
C ASP A 281 -0.59 9.39 -9.23
N SER A 282 0.37 9.15 -8.33
CA SER A 282 0.68 10.07 -7.22
C SER A 282 1.45 11.32 -7.63
N GLU A 283 2.01 11.39 -8.84
CA GLU A 283 2.86 12.49 -9.32
C GLU A 283 2.19 13.85 -9.13
N ARG A 284 0.93 14.00 -9.56
CA ARG A 284 0.22 15.28 -9.47
C ARG A 284 0.07 15.75 -8.02
N LEU A 285 -0.31 14.86 -7.11
CA LEU A 285 -0.41 15.20 -5.69
C LEU A 285 0.95 15.56 -5.11
N LEU A 286 2.00 14.82 -5.44
CA LEU A 286 3.36 15.14 -5.00
C LEU A 286 3.83 16.50 -5.51
N ARG A 287 3.51 16.86 -6.76
CA ARG A 287 3.77 18.20 -7.31
C ARG A 287 3.04 19.29 -6.51
N VAL A 288 1.77 19.07 -6.15
CA VAL A 288 1.01 20.00 -5.32
C VAL A 288 1.65 20.14 -3.94
N LEU A 289 2.00 19.04 -3.28
CA LEU A 289 2.66 19.07 -1.97
C LEU A 289 4.02 19.81 -2.03
N TYR A 290 4.80 19.57 -3.06
CA TYR A 290 6.08 20.24 -3.29
C TYR A 290 5.92 21.73 -3.55
N THR A 291 4.98 22.14 -4.40
CA THR A 291 4.82 23.54 -4.83
C THR A 291 4.00 24.40 -3.87
N ARG A 292 2.96 23.83 -3.24
CA ARG A 292 2.02 24.56 -2.37
C ARG A 292 2.26 24.29 -0.87
N GLY A 293 3.11 23.34 -0.52
CA GLY A 293 3.42 23.03 0.90
C GLY A 293 4.02 24.28 1.59
N LYS A 294 3.49 24.61 2.76
CA LYS A 294 3.92 25.82 3.50
C LYS A 294 5.20 25.60 4.32
N ARG A 295 5.52 24.34 4.64
CA ARG A 295 6.66 23.96 5.48
C ARG A 295 7.69 23.19 4.68
N ASP A 296 8.95 23.37 5.03
CA ASP A 296 10.08 22.70 4.36
C ASP A 296 10.04 21.18 4.56
N GLU A 297 9.49 20.70 5.68
CA GLU A 297 9.28 19.25 5.89
C GLU A 297 8.34 18.66 4.84
N VAL A 298 7.27 19.38 4.49
CA VAL A 298 6.32 18.95 3.45
C VAL A 298 7.00 18.99 2.09
N ARG A 299 7.58 20.16 1.74
CA ARG A 299 8.20 20.37 0.43
C ARG A 299 9.39 19.45 0.19
N GLY A 300 10.24 19.27 1.20
CA GLY A 300 11.46 18.47 1.10
C GLY A 300 11.16 16.99 0.88
N VAL A 301 10.23 16.41 1.66
CA VAL A 301 9.86 15.00 1.48
C VAL A 301 9.10 14.81 0.15
N ALA A 302 8.21 15.74 -0.21
CA ALA A 302 7.49 15.66 -1.49
C ALA A 302 8.44 15.79 -2.68
N CYS A 303 9.44 16.67 -2.61
CA CYS A 303 10.50 16.83 -3.63
C CYS A 303 11.26 15.51 -3.85
N LEU A 304 11.75 14.91 -2.77
CA LEU A 304 12.45 13.62 -2.82
C LEU A 304 11.57 12.52 -3.44
N VAL A 305 10.34 12.37 -2.94
CA VAL A 305 9.45 11.29 -3.41
C VAL A 305 8.99 11.53 -4.85
N LEU A 306 8.76 12.78 -5.24
CA LEU A 306 8.45 13.15 -6.64
C LEU A 306 9.62 12.76 -7.58
N ALA A 307 10.85 13.08 -7.19
CA ALA A 307 12.04 12.68 -7.96
C ALA A 307 12.12 11.15 -8.13
N GLN A 308 11.88 10.40 -7.06
CA GLN A 308 11.86 8.93 -7.09
C GLN A 308 10.74 8.37 -7.99
N VAL A 309 9.54 8.98 -7.95
CA VAL A 309 8.40 8.58 -8.80
C VAL A 309 8.72 8.84 -10.27
N LEU A 310 9.27 10.01 -10.60
CA LEU A 310 9.65 10.36 -11.98
C LEU A 310 10.75 9.42 -12.52
N ARG A 311 11.78 9.11 -11.72
CA ARG A 311 12.82 8.15 -12.09
C ARG A 311 12.22 6.79 -12.45
N ARG A 312 11.39 6.23 -11.57
CA ARG A 312 10.76 4.94 -11.81
C ARG A 312 9.84 4.94 -13.04
N SER A 313 9.08 6.02 -13.23
CA SER A 313 8.24 6.18 -14.43
C SER A 313 9.05 6.25 -15.70
N ALA A 314 10.19 6.96 -15.67
CA ALA A 314 11.14 7.02 -16.78
C ALA A 314 11.71 5.64 -17.12
N ASP A 315 12.15 4.88 -16.10
CA ASP A 315 12.68 3.52 -16.31
C ASP A 315 11.63 2.61 -16.98
N GLY A 316 10.36 2.71 -16.56
CA GLY A 316 9.24 1.97 -17.16
C GLY A 316 8.88 2.40 -18.59
N LEU A 317 9.20 3.64 -18.98
CA LEU A 317 8.92 4.18 -20.30
C LEU A 317 10.10 4.03 -21.29
N ALA A 318 11.31 3.74 -20.80
CA ALA A 318 12.54 3.80 -21.58
C ALA A 318 12.49 3.00 -22.91
N THR A 319 11.82 1.85 -22.92
CA THR A 319 11.67 0.99 -24.11
C THR A 319 10.52 1.40 -25.03
N ARG A 320 9.55 2.22 -24.56
CA ARG A 320 8.35 2.58 -25.33
C ARG A 320 8.41 4.02 -25.84
N ASP A 321 8.95 4.93 -25.03
CA ASP A 321 9.11 6.35 -25.35
C ASP A 321 10.41 6.88 -24.70
N ALA A 322 11.52 6.66 -25.37
CA ALA A 322 12.84 7.07 -24.89
C ALA A 322 12.96 8.60 -24.70
N LYS A 323 12.22 9.40 -25.49
CA LYS A 323 12.25 10.87 -25.39
C LYS A 323 11.53 11.35 -24.13
N ALA A 324 10.35 10.81 -23.85
CA ALA A 324 9.62 11.10 -22.60
C ALA A 324 10.40 10.61 -21.38
N ALA A 325 10.98 9.42 -21.44
CA ALA A 325 11.82 8.86 -20.39
C ALA A 325 13.02 9.76 -20.08
N ALA A 326 13.75 10.22 -21.10
CA ALA A 326 14.89 11.11 -20.92
C ALA A 326 14.50 12.44 -20.25
N LYS A 327 13.35 13.03 -20.62
CA LYS A 327 12.84 14.24 -19.98
C LYS A 327 12.52 14.03 -18.50
N MET A 328 11.87 12.89 -18.16
CA MET A 328 11.56 12.53 -16.77
C MET A 328 12.84 12.29 -15.94
N HIS A 329 13.85 11.61 -16.50
CA HIS A 329 15.14 11.45 -15.85
C HIS A 329 15.81 12.79 -15.56
N GLN A 330 15.83 13.70 -16.52
CA GLN A 330 16.41 15.04 -16.34
C GLN A 330 15.69 15.83 -15.24
N GLU A 331 14.36 15.75 -15.19
CA GLU A 331 13.58 16.41 -14.14
C GLU A 331 13.83 15.78 -12.76
N SER A 332 13.86 14.44 -12.70
CA SER A 332 14.20 13.70 -11.48
C SER A 332 15.57 14.09 -10.93
N GLU A 333 16.59 14.18 -11.80
CA GLU A 333 17.93 14.59 -11.42
C GLU A 333 17.95 15.99 -10.78
N LYS A 334 17.28 16.98 -11.40
CA LYS A 334 17.16 18.34 -10.87
C LYS A 334 16.46 18.37 -9.51
N LEU A 335 15.42 17.57 -9.33
CA LEU A 335 14.70 17.49 -8.06
C LEU A 335 15.56 16.84 -6.96
N PHE A 336 16.40 15.84 -7.27
CA PHE A 336 17.36 15.31 -6.30
C PHE A 336 18.42 16.35 -5.92
N GLU A 337 18.93 17.12 -6.87
CA GLU A 337 19.86 18.24 -6.58
C GLU A 337 19.18 19.27 -5.67
N GLU A 338 17.97 19.68 -5.99
CA GLU A 338 17.21 20.62 -5.15
C GLU A 338 16.91 20.07 -3.75
N ALA A 339 16.60 18.77 -3.65
CA ALA A 339 16.39 18.10 -2.38
C ALA A 339 17.66 18.09 -1.49
N ILE A 340 18.85 18.01 -2.12
CA ILE A 340 20.15 18.10 -1.45
C ILE A 340 20.41 19.53 -0.99
N ASP A 341 20.16 20.51 -1.86
CA ASP A 341 20.53 21.89 -1.63
C ASP A 341 19.62 22.61 -0.62
N LYS A 342 18.31 22.37 -0.72
CA LYS A 342 17.31 23.12 0.06
C LYS A 342 16.76 22.37 1.27
N TYR A 343 16.77 21.02 1.23
CA TYR A 343 16.02 20.19 2.19
C TYR A 343 16.88 19.11 2.85
N ALA A 344 18.21 19.28 2.87
CA ALA A 344 19.15 18.24 3.28
C ALA A 344 18.84 17.64 4.66
N ASP A 345 18.45 18.47 5.63
CA ASP A 345 18.25 18.07 7.03
C ASP A 345 16.82 17.62 7.34
N VAL A 346 15.90 17.76 6.39
CA VAL A 346 14.51 17.30 6.57
C VAL A 346 14.48 15.79 6.82
N LYS A 347 13.80 15.38 7.90
CA LYS A 347 13.66 13.97 8.28
C LYS A 347 12.69 13.24 7.36
N THR A 348 13.00 11.99 7.02
CA THR A 348 12.11 11.08 6.29
C THR A 348 11.29 10.21 7.25
N ALA A 349 10.28 9.49 6.73
CA ALA A 349 9.38 8.66 7.54
C ALA A 349 10.10 7.53 8.29
N PHE A 350 11.16 6.99 7.68
CA PHE A 350 12.01 5.97 8.27
C PHE A 350 13.38 6.57 8.55
N ASP A 351 14.40 5.80 8.73
CA ASP A 351 15.73 6.33 9.03
C ASP A 351 16.27 7.28 7.94
N GLY A 352 16.94 8.38 8.37
CA GLY A 352 17.72 9.31 7.58
C GLY A 352 17.04 10.62 7.20
N THR A 353 17.72 11.37 6.34
CA THR A 353 17.28 12.69 5.87
C THR A 353 17.05 12.69 4.36
N VAL A 354 16.30 13.68 3.90
CA VAL A 354 16.04 13.95 2.48
C VAL A 354 17.35 14.05 1.70
N GLY A 355 18.31 14.84 2.18
CA GLY A 355 19.60 15.01 1.51
C GLY A 355 20.42 13.74 1.41
N ARG A 356 20.44 12.89 2.46
CA ARG A 356 21.15 11.60 2.40
C ARG A 356 20.52 10.67 1.37
N LYS A 357 19.19 10.57 1.36
CA LYS A 357 18.50 9.72 0.39
C LYS A 357 18.63 10.25 -1.03
N ALA A 358 18.48 11.55 -1.22
CA ALA A 358 18.65 12.18 -2.55
C ALA A 358 20.06 12.00 -3.11
N LYS A 359 21.12 12.10 -2.27
CA LYS A 359 22.50 11.84 -2.69
C LYS A 359 22.70 10.41 -3.19
N ASN A 360 22.13 9.43 -2.48
CA ASN A 360 22.21 8.04 -2.90
C ASN A 360 21.49 7.79 -4.23
N GLU A 361 20.26 8.30 -4.38
CA GLU A 361 19.49 8.18 -5.63
C GLU A 361 20.18 8.87 -6.81
N LEU A 362 20.78 10.05 -6.57
CA LEU A 362 21.51 10.79 -7.58
C LEU A 362 22.80 10.07 -8.01
N PHE A 363 23.48 9.44 -7.06
CA PHE A 363 24.64 8.60 -7.33
C PHE A 363 24.25 7.41 -8.22
N ASP A 364 23.17 6.70 -7.86
CA ASP A 364 22.66 5.59 -8.64
C ASP A 364 22.29 6.03 -10.07
N LEU A 365 21.58 7.16 -10.18
CA LEU A 365 21.16 7.69 -11.48
C LEU A 365 22.34 8.07 -12.37
N ARG A 366 23.40 8.66 -11.81
CA ARG A 366 24.57 9.14 -12.54
C ARG A 366 25.57 8.07 -12.90
N TYR A 367 25.73 7.09 -12.02
CA TYR A 367 26.84 6.14 -12.11
C TYR A 367 26.44 4.68 -12.22
N LEU A 368 25.25 4.26 -11.75
CA LEU A 368 24.84 2.87 -11.72
C LEU A 368 23.75 2.52 -12.74
N SER A 369 23.26 3.50 -13.49
CA SER A 369 22.25 3.25 -14.53
C SER A 369 22.86 2.58 -15.76
N VAL A 370 22.05 1.79 -16.48
CA VAL A 370 22.46 1.11 -17.72
C VAL A 370 23.03 2.12 -18.71
N GLY A 371 24.18 1.78 -19.33
CA GLY A 371 24.90 2.63 -20.28
C GLY A 371 25.87 3.64 -19.64
N LYS A 372 25.97 3.67 -18.31
CA LYS A 372 26.96 4.48 -17.59
C LYS A 372 28.24 3.68 -17.33
N ALA A 373 29.38 4.39 -17.22
CA ALA A 373 30.60 3.77 -16.77
C ALA A 373 30.48 3.40 -15.28
N ALA A 374 30.68 2.13 -14.96
CA ALA A 374 30.65 1.67 -13.57
C ALA A 374 31.74 2.37 -12.74
N PRO A 375 31.43 2.79 -11.50
CA PRO A 375 32.43 3.30 -10.57
C PRO A 375 33.53 2.28 -10.32
N GLU A 376 34.73 2.77 -9.99
CA GLU A 376 35.83 1.87 -9.65
C GLU A 376 35.56 1.13 -8.34
N VAL A 377 35.56 -0.17 -8.41
CA VAL A 377 35.50 -1.07 -7.24
C VAL A 377 36.90 -1.56 -6.95
N LYS A 378 37.36 -1.39 -5.71
CA LYS A 378 38.66 -1.90 -5.23
C LYS A 378 38.40 -2.89 -4.11
N GLY A 379 39.09 -4.01 -4.14
CA GLY A 379 38.98 -5.05 -3.12
C GLY A 379 40.21 -5.93 -3.07
N THR A 380 40.12 -6.97 -2.27
CA THR A 380 41.09 -8.08 -2.23
C THR A 380 40.37 -9.36 -2.59
N ASP A 381 41.03 -10.23 -3.34
CA ASP A 381 40.50 -11.57 -3.64
C ASP A 381 40.66 -12.53 -2.43
N GLN A 382 40.25 -13.77 -2.60
CA GLN A 382 40.33 -14.80 -1.56
C GLN A 382 41.77 -15.11 -1.12
N ASP A 383 42.76 -14.82 -1.98
CA ASP A 383 44.17 -15.00 -1.70
C ASP A 383 44.86 -13.76 -1.13
N GLY A 384 44.04 -12.70 -0.82
CA GLY A 384 44.52 -11.44 -0.27
C GLY A 384 45.17 -10.52 -1.31
N LYS A 385 45.06 -10.81 -2.60
CA LYS A 385 45.63 -9.94 -3.66
C LYS A 385 44.67 -8.80 -3.96
N PRO A 386 45.17 -7.54 -4.02
CA PRO A 386 44.35 -6.39 -4.41
C PRO A 386 43.93 -6.52 -5.87
N PHE A 387 42.67 -6.15 -6.16
CA PHE A 387 42.16 -6.03 -7.51
C PHE A 387 41.33 -4.75 -7.66
N LYS A 388 41.13 -4.33 -8.92
CA LYS A 388 40.25 -3.24 -9.31
C LYS A 388 39.30 -3.70 -10.41
N LEU A 389 38.11 -3.16 -10.45
CA LEU A 389 37.17 -3.45 -11.53
C LEU A 389 37.73 -3.06 -12.89
N SER A 390 38.51 -2.00 -12.97
CA SER A 390 39.21 -1.54 -14.19
C SER A 390 40.24 -2.55 -14.74
N ASP A 391 40.74 -3.49 -13.94
CA ASP A 391 41.67 -4.53 -14.39
C ASP A 391 41.00 -5.55 -15.33
N TYR A 392 39.67 -5.53 -15.38
CA TYR A 392 38.85 -6.40 -16.23
C TYR A 392 38.30 -5.70 -17.47
N LYS A 393 38.84 -4.53 -17.87
CA LYS A 393 38.44 -3.84 -19.10
C LYS A 393 38.53 -4.76 -20.30
N GLY A 394 37.49 -4.71 -21.17
CA GLY A 394 37.38 -5.56 -22.36
C GLY A 394 36.78 -6.94 -22.08
N LYS A 395 36.43 -7.27 -20.85
CA LYS A 395 35.73 -8.50 -20.46
C LYS A 395 34.29 -8.19 -20.03
N VAL A 396 33.43 -9.19 -20.15
CA VAL A 396 32.11 -9.16 -19.51
C VAL A 396 32.29 -9.56 -18.04
N VAL A 397 31.86 -8.71 -17.12
CA VAL A 397 31.99 -8.93 -15.67
C VAL A 397 30.59 -9.04 -15.08
N LEU A 398 30.34 -10.10 -14.35
CA LEU A 398 29.16 -10.27 -13.50
C LEU A 398 29.57 -9.96 -12.06
N LEU A 399 28.92 -8.97 -11.44
CA LEU A 399 29.10 -8.65 -10.02
C LEU A 399 27.96 -9.31 -9.24
N ASP A 400 28.30 -10.18 -8.31
CA ASP A 400 27.37 -10.79 -7.38
C ASP A 400 27.65 -10.31 -5.96
N PHE A 401 26.62 -9.79 -5.30
CA PHE A 401 26.70 -9.26 -3.93
C PHE A 401 26.00 -10.23 -2.99
N TRP A 402 26.77 -10.90 -2.16
CA TRP A 402 26.24 -11.86 -1.19
C TRP A 402 26.80 -11.62 0.21
N SER A 403 26.14 -12.13 1.22
CA SER A 403 26.61 -12.11 2.60
C SER A 403 26.25 -13.43 3.29
N GLU A 404 27.12 -13.85 4.21
CA GLU A 404 26.79 -14.94 5.13
C GLU A 404 25.82 -14.40 6.20
N TYR A 405 24.72 -15.15 6.43
CA TYR A 405 23.72 -14.86 7.45
C TYR A 405 23.81 -15.84 8.60
#